data_54f78f30467bcf0fd1aa21f2288bd71f
#
_entry.id   54f78f30467bcf0fd1aa21f2288bd71f
#
_cell.length_a   1.000
_cell.length_b   1.000
_cell.length_c   1.000
_cell.angle_alpha   90.00
_cell.angle_beta   90.00
_cell.angle_gamma   90.00
#
_symmetry.space_group_name_H-M   'P 1'
#
loop_
_entity.id
_entity.type
_entity.pdbx_description
1 polymer ?
#
loop_
_entity_poly.entity_id
_entity_poly.type
_entity_poly.pdbx_seq_one_letter_code
_entity_poly.pdbx_strand_id
1 'polypeptide(L)'
;MFEDADHFVDLFRGGFGYYLLITLPIFVLCSSNPVLASSEFNVQRMSQYDLHGTPFGCRASAINLEAKSLQTWSTSRHCIMSRFQDLTVDRFREIRKSAGGLVLLLPKNITSFSAEKRQQLHSLEMVMLSQEISIPVYFSKYNTELESVIDDLSKNKLDDKLDEINHPDKRDSALRETMNSISANGYQVHVTGTYHTPNKQSKIPIVQGELYPILKAKTANSDASSANTQLPLIVLTAHIDTFGITNVQFNNIDTAVLLTLIDTFSKMHSSIGMAPKYRFLFLLTESGHLLNFQATKKWLESNVDENTSLQNIEFVLCLDAIGKGNSNDLFMHVSKPPKEGTSLNVFYKTLKHNAQQYANRTVEGVHKKINLADVQLAWEHERFSMKRIPAFTVSSLKSYKDPQRATIFEANQEQSLAVAQQNAKIIAESLANYVYGSKNDENEEIFKETMAITLETVRPWLRTRSSLLTNDIKNAFEKYLNNVKITYDKPHAREPDFMFYDGYDGVLNIYSVKPAIFDLFLTLVIVAYLSSVYCAIFYFDHFYSAICKFSYKVKTN
;
A
#
# COMPACT_ATOMS: atom_id res chain seq x y z
N MET A 1 -29.36 62.05 38.95
CA MET A 1 -28.27 61.60 38.09
C MET A 1 -26.85 61.69 38.76
N PHE A 2 -26.70 62.34 39.90
CA PHE A 2 -25.43 62.37 40.63
C PHE A 2 -25.44 61.50 41.91
N GLU A 3 -26.59 61.13 42.45
CA GLU A 3 -26.70 60.16 43.57
C GLU A 3 -26.28 58.77 43.17
N ASP A 4 -26.45 58.38 41.90
CA ASP A 4 -26.05 57.10 41.39
C ASP A 4 -24.51 56.94 41.24
N ALA A 5 -23.78 58.08 41.10
CA ALA A 5 -22.32 58.07 40.97
C ALA A 5 -21.61 57.75 42.29
N ASP A 6 -22.15 58.24 43.42
CA ASP A 6 -21.60 57.96 44.74
C ASP A 6 -21.80 56.49 45.13
N HIS A 7 -22.94 55.89 44.75
CA HIS A 7 -23.15 54.44 44.89
C HIS A 7 -22.19 53.61 44.06
N PHE A 8 -21.82 54.04 42.86
CA PHE A 8 -20.80 53.38 42.04
C PHE A 8 -19.39 53.46 42.68
N VAL A 9 -19.06 54.60 43.27
CA VAL A 9 -17.78 54.79 43.97
C VAL A 9 -17.68 53.87 45.18
N ASP A 10 -18.72 53.77 45.97
CA ASP A 10 -18.79 52.88 47.12
C ASP A 10 -18.74 51.39 46.74
N LEU A 11 -19.33 51.03 45.61
CA LEU A 11 -19.25 49.67 45.07
C LEU A 11 -17.82 49.28 44.67
N PHE A 12 -17.09 50.19 44.05
CA PHE A 12 -15.68 49.98 43.70
C PHE A 12 -14.72 50.02 44.91
N ARG A 13 -15.03 50.86 45.95
CA ARG A 13 -14.31 50.87 47.23
C ARG A 13 -14.56 49.58 48.05
N GLY A 14 -15.70 48.95 47.89
CA GLY A 14 -16.17 47.77 48.64
C GLY A 14 -15.56 46.42 48.20
N GLY A 15 -14.47 46.35 47.48
CA GLY A 15 -13.84 45.05 47.07
C GLY A 15 -14.42 44.44 45.80
N PHE A 16 -15.55 44.93 45.28
CA PHE A 16 -16.20 44.43 44.06
C PHE A 16 -15.26 44.50 42.85
N GLY A 17 -14.47 45.58 42.76
CA GLY A 17 -13.47 45.72 41.70
C GLY A 17 -12.42 44.63 41.69
N TYR A 18 -12.00 44.15 42.87
CA TYR A 18 -11.03 43.03 42.98
C TYR A 18 -11.67 41.70 42.61
N TYR A 19 -12.92 41.49 42.98
CA TYR A 19 -13.65 40.29 42.58
C TYR A 19 -13.84 40.27 41.06
N LEU A 20 -14.21 41.36 40.42
CA LEU A 20 -14.37 41.48 38.98
C LEU A 20 -13.03 41.27 38.23
N LEU A 21 -11.93 41.79 38.80
CA LEU A 21 -10.58 41.62 38.27
C LEU A 21 -10.17 40.13 38.23
N ILE A 22 -10.58 39.33 39.22
CA ILE A 22 -10.24 37.91 39.33
C ILE A 22 -11.28 37.05 38.61
N THR A 23 -12.57 37.30 38.75
CA THR A 23 -13.63 36.43 38.25
C THR A 23 -13.81 36.51 36.76
N LEU A 24 -13.60 37.67 36.13
CA LEU A 24 -13.82 37.85 34.70
C LEU A 24 -12.78 37.07 33.83
N PRO A 25 -11.46 37.14 34.13
CA PRO A 25 -10.49 36.28 33.45
C PRO A 25 -10.73 34.80 33.68
N ILE A 26 -11.08 34.38 34.91
CA ILE A 26 -11.41 33.01 35.23
C ILE A 26 -12.65 32.55 34.43
N PHE A 27 -13.68 33.37 34.35
CA PHE A 27 -14.87 33.06 33.57
C PHE A 27 -14.55 32.91 32.08
N VAL A 28 -13.71 33.79 31.50
CA VAL A 28 -13.27 33.68 30.11
C VAL A 28 -12.47 32.40 29.88
N LEU A 29 -11.56 32.04 30.82
CA LEU A 29 -10.78 30.81 30.72
C LEU A 29 -11.65 29.55 30.92
N CYS A 30 -12.63 29.57 31.81
CA CYS A 30 -13.54 28.45 32.07
C CYS A 30 -14.65 28.31 31.03
N SER A 31 -14.99 29.39 30.30
CA SER A 31 -15.99 29.35 29.23
C SER A 31 -15.46 28.77 27.92
N SER A 32 -14.13 28.52 27.82
CA SER A 32 -13.57 27.81 26.70
C SER A 32 -14.08 26.38 26.70
N ASN A 33 -14.88 26.03 25.70
CA ASN A 33 -15.34 24.64 25.51
C ASN A 33 -14.11 23.70 25.43
N PRO A 34 -14.19 22.49 26.01
CA PRO A 34 -13.13 21.51 25.82
C PRO A 34 -12.91 21.29 24.33
N VAL A 35 -11.65 21.31 23.90
CA VAL A 35 -11.28 21.08 22.52
C VAL A 35 -11.58 19.61 22.21
N LEU A 36 -12.72 19.36 21.58
CA LEU A 36 -13.07 18.06 21.01
C LEU A 36 -12.38 17.95 19.65
N ALA A 37 -12.04 16.72 19.26
CA ALA A 37 -11.60 16.47 17.90
C ALA A 37 -12.67 17.00 16.95
N SER A 38 -12.26 17.85 16.01
CA SER A 38 -13.20 18.37 15.02
C SER A 38 -13.66 17.28 14.05
N SER A 39 -12.78 16.29 13.81
CA SER A 39 -13.07 15.14 12.95
C SER A 39 -12.19 13.94 13.30
N GLU A 40 -12.74 12.74 13.17
CA GLU A 40 -12.06 11.47 13.36
C GLU A 40 -12.08 10.67 12.06
N PHE A 41 -10.94 10.11 11.66
CA PHE A 41 -10.79 9.35 10.43
C PHE A 41 -10.06 8.03 10.68
N ASN A 42 -10.55 6.96 10.06
CA ASN A 42 -9.82 5.71 10.04
C ASN A 42 -8.62 5.82 9.10
N VAL A 43 -7.45 5.51 9.61
CA VAL A 43 -6.20 5.52 8.85
C VAL A 43 -5.47 4.20 8.99
N GLN A 44 -4.67 3.91 7.98
CA GLN A 44 -3.77 2.76 7.99
C GLN A 44 -2.33 3.23 7.97
N ARG A 45 -1.54 2.70 8.89
CA ARG A 45 -0.09 2.90 8.88
C ARG A 45 0.51 2.19 7.67
N MET A 46 1.51 2.81 7.07
CA MET A 46 2.27 2.16 6.01
C MET A 46 2.85 0.83 6.48
N SER A 47 2.86 -0.16 5.58
CA SER A 47 3.41 -1.48 5.82
C SER A 47 4.88 -1.41 6.24
N GLN A 48 5.27 -2.33 7.14
CA GLN A 48 6.63 -2.53 7.60
C GLN A 48 6.96 -4.00 7.68
N TYR A 49 8.16 -4.34 7.23
CA TYR A 49 8.71 -5.67 7.37
C TYR A 49 10.26 -5.61 7.38
N ASP A 50 10.90 -6.58 7.98
CA ASP A 50 12.34 -6.76 7.90
C ASP A 50 12.63 -8.01 7.05
N LEU A 51 13.66 -7.93 6.24
CA LEU A 51 14.14 -9.05 5.43
C LEU A 51 15.65 -9.19 5.59
N HIS A 52 16.08 -10.34 6.11
CA HIS A 52 17.50 -10.62 6.43
C HIS A 52 18.17 -9.50 7.26
N GLY A 53 17.45 -8.96 8.26
CA GLY A 53 17.90 -7.88 9.11
C GLY A 53 17.88 -6.48 8.48
N THR A 54 17.44 -6.35 7.23
CA THR A 54 17.25 -5.05 6.57
C THR A 54 15.79 -4.60 6.73
N PRO A 55 15.52 -3.43 7.34
CA PRO A 55 14.18 -2.91 7.51
C PRO A 55 13.66 -2.24 6.23
N PHE A 56 12.37 -2.44 5.94
CA PHE A 56 11.63 -1.81 4.85
C PHE A 56 10.32 -1.22 5.37
N GLY A 57 9.87 -0.14 4.74
CA GLY A 57 8.62 0.53 5.07
C GLY A 57 8.70 1.43 6.29
N CYS A 58 7.57 1.70 6.92
CA CYS A 58 7.42 2.73 7.94
C CYS A 58 7.71 2.21 9.35
N ARG A 59 8.81 2.69 9.96
CA ARG A 59 9.22 2.27 11.32
C ARG A 59 8.49 2.98 12.45
N ALA A 60 8.09 4.23 12.26
CA ALA A 60 7.46 5.02 13.31
C ALA A 60 5.92 4.94 13.27
N SER A 61 5.27 5.15 14.41
CA SER A 61 3.81 5.10 14.53
C SER A 61 3.17 6.33 15.15
N ALA A 62 3.86 7.06 16.02
CA ALA A 62 3.24 8.17 16.76
C ALA A 62 3.26 9.47 15.95
N ILE A 63 2.09 10.11 15.83
CA ILE A 63 1.95 11.50 15.34
C ILE A 63 1.20 12.31 16.41
N ASN A 64 1.78 13.43 16.79
CA ASN A 64 1.13 14.50 17.53
C ASN A 64 1.81 15.81 17.14
N LEU A 65 1.42 16.38 16.01
CA LEU A 65 2.10 17.50 15.37
C LEU A 65 1.10 18.44 14.71
N GLU A 66 1.50 19.70 14.55
CA GLU A 66 0.78 20.64 13.70
C GLU A 66 0.81 20.20 12.24
N ALA A 67 -0.34 20.29 11.57
CA ALA A 67 -0.50 19.93 10.17
C ALA A 67 -0.07 21.07 9.26
N LYS A 68 0.61 20.73 8.17
CA LYS A 68 0.92 21.64 7.06
C LYS A 68 0.57 20.97 5.74
N SER A 69 0.18 21.76 4.74
CA SER A 69 0.03 21.24 3.38
C SER A 69 1.41 21.07 2.72
N LEU A 70 1.43 20.28 1.65
CA LEU A 70 2.63 20.10 0.83
C LEU A 70 3.19 21.44 0.29
N GLN A 71 2.33 22.44 0.08
CA GLN A 71 2.68 23.73 -0.49
C GLN A 71 3.19 24.73 0.56
N THR A 72 2.65 24.65 1.79
CA THR A 72 3.01 25.55 2.90
C THR A 72 4.20 25.05 3.71
N TRP A 73 4.53 23.76 3.58
CA TRP A 73 5.62 23.16 4.35
C TRP A 73 7.01 23.60 3.82
N SER A 74 7.83 24.03 4.73
CA SER A 74 9.27 24.27 4.53
C SER A 74 10.03 23.46 5.58
N THR A 75 10.95 22.63 5.26
CA THR A 75 11.91 21.85 6.05
C THR A 75 11.74 21.73 7.59
N SER A 76 10.56 22.01 8.12
CA SER A 76 10.23 21.99 9.54
C SER A 76 9.55 20.69 9.97
N ARG A 77 9.68 20.32 11.24
CA ARG A 77 9.19 19.06 11.80
C ARG A 77 7.68 19.08 12.07
N HIS A 78 6.88 19.21 11.02
CA HIS A 78 5.41 19.18 11.04
C HIS A 78 4.87 17.87 10.46
N CYS A 79 3.57 17.63 10.66
CA CYS A 79 2.85 16.59 9.95
C CYS A 79 2.38 17.14 8.60
N ILE A 80 2.81 16.51 7.50
CA ILE A 80 2.37 16.91 6.16
C ILE A 80 1.10 16.15 5.82
N MET A 81 0.07 16.90 5.42
CA MET A 81 -1.17 16.34 4.90
C MET A 81 -1.28 16.67 3.41
N SER A 82 -1.48 15.64 2.60
CA SER A 82 -1.56 15.81 1.14
C SER A 82 -2.41 14.70 0.50
N ARG A 83 -2.88 14.95 -0.71
CA ARG A 83 -3.38 13.87 -1.56
C ARG A 83 -2.20 13.07 -2.10
N PHE A 84 -2.35 11.75 -2.16
CA PHE A 84 -1.30 10.86 -2.68
C PHE A 84 -0.88 11.23 -4.10
N GLN A 85 -1.85 11.65 -4.92
CA GLN A 85 -1.64 12.06 -6.30
C GLN A 85 -0.82 13.34 -6.49
N ASP A 86 -0.71 14.19 -5.47
CA ASP A 86 0.00 15.47 -5.54
C ASP A 86 1.47 15.33 -5.08
N LEU A 87 1.79 14.19 -4.48
CA LEU A 87 3.12 13.90 -3.99
C LEU A 87 4.02 13.35 -5.10
N THR A 88 5.18 13.98 -5.29
CA THR A 88 6.22 13.49 -6.22
C THR A 88 7.29 12.72 -5.46
N VAL A 89 8.04 11.87 -6.17
CA VAL A 89 9.14 11.08 -5.58
C VAL A 89 10.20 11.98 -4.92
N ASP A 90 10.52 13.11 -5.54
CA ASP A 90 11.54 14.03 -5.00
C ASP A 90 11.05 14.74 -3.75
N ARG A 91 9.79 15.22 -3.75
CA ARG A 91 9.18 15.79 -2.54
C ARG A 91 9.07 14.77 -1.41
N PHE A 92 8.73 13.52 -1.72
CA PHE A 92 8.73 12.45 -0.73
C PHE A 92 10.12 12.23 -0.10
N ARG A 93 11.19 12.28 -0.90
CA ARG A 93 12.57 12.17 -0.39
C ARG A 93 12.95 13.31 0.57
N GLU A 94 12.48 14.54 0.30
CA GLU A 94 12.66 15.69 1.21
C GLU A 94 11.87 15.50 2.50
N ILE A 95 10.59 15.14 2.38
CA ILE A 95 9.69 14.90 3.51
C ILE A 95 10.25 13.84 4.45
N ARG A 96 10.71 12.72 3.92
CA ARG A 96 11.30 11.63 4.70
C ARG A 96 12.48 12.08 5.56
N LYS A 97 13.25 13.08 5.12
CA LYS A 97 14.43 13.58 5.83
C LYS A 97 14.10 14.60 6.92
N SER A 98 13.08 15.41 6.74
CA SER A 98 12.90 16.64 7.53
C SER A 98 11.53 16.73 8.22
N ALA A 99 10.49 16.10 7.70
CA ALA A 99 9.16 16.15 8.31
C ALA A 99 9.05 15.29 9.58
N GLY A 100 8.05 15.60 10.40
CA GLY A 100 7.74 14.82 11.60
C GLY A 100 6.73 13.69 11.36
N GLY A 101 5.93 13.78 10.29
CA GLY A 101 4.95 12.77 9.90
C GLY A 101 4.33 13.08 8.55
N LEU A 102 3.67 12.10 7.96
CA LEU A 102 3.01 12.20 6.67
C LEU A 102 1.66 11.51 6.70
N VAL A 103 0.61 12.22 6.32
CA VAL A 103 -0.75 11.69 6.16
C VAL A 103 -1.17 11.88 4.70
N LEU A 104 -1.55 10.79 4.05
CA LEU A 104 -1.86 10.76 2.63
C LEU A 104 -3.30 10.30 2.39
N LEU A 105 -4.05 11.12 1.67
CA LEU A 105 -5.38 10.78 1.20
C LEU A 105 -5.27 9.99 -0.11
N LEU A 106 -5.74 8.73 -0.10
CA LEU A 106 -5.75 7.88 -1.28
C LEU A 106 -6.78 8.37 -2.30
N PRO A 107 -6.51 8.28 -3.59
CA PRO A 107 -7.46 8.67 -4.62
C PRO A 107 -8.69 7.73 -4.63
N LYS A 108 -9.86 8.28 -4.90
CA LYS A 108 -11.10 7.51 -5.04
C LYS A 108 -11.06 6.56 -6.23
N ASN A 109 -10.52 7.03 -7.35
CA ASN A 109 -10.38 6.26 -8.57
C ASN A 109 -9.18 6.79 -9.38
N ILE A 110 -8.34 5.89 -9.87
CA ILE A 110 -7.17 6.25 -10.68
C ILE A 110 -7.42 6.12 -12.19
N THR A 111 -8.57 5.58 -12.61
CA THR A 111 -8.88 5.41 -14.04
C THR A 111 -8.98 6.74 -14.76
N SER A 112 -9.39 7.80 -14.06
CA SER A 112 -9.50 9.16 -14.60
C SER A 112 -8.15 9.86 -14.80
N PHE A 113 -7.05 9.32 -14.25
CA PHE A 113 -5.74 9.95 -14.34
C PHE A 113 -5.07 9.64 -15.69
N SER A 114 -4.26 10.59 -16.17
CA SER A 114 -3.41 10.37 -17.34
C SER A 114 -2.41 9.23 -17.11
N ALA A 115 -1.90 8.62 -18.18
CA ALA A 115 -0.92 7.54 -18.07
C ALA A 115 0.34 7.97 -17.31
N GLU A 116 0.81 9.20 -17.54
CA GLU A 116 1.96 9.78 -16.85
C GLU A 116 1.72 9.91 -15.34
N LYS A 117 0.54 10.39 -14.96
CA LYS A 117 0.16 10.54 -13.55
C LYS A 117 0.08 9.19 -12.85
N ARG A 118 -0.48 8.17 -13.49
CA ARG A 118 -0.50 6.80 -12.98
C ARG A 118 0.91 6.23 -12.80
N GLN A 119 1.78 6.44 -13.77
CA GLN A 119 3.18 6.00 -13.67
C GLN A 119 3.91 6.71 -12.53
N GLN A 120 3.63 8.00 -12.30
CA GLN A 120 4.16 8.74 -11.15
C GLN A 120 3.71 8.11 -9.82
N LEU A 121 2.41 7.76 -9.68
CA LEU A 121 1.86 7.12 -8.48
C LEU A 121 2.52 5.76 -8.23
N HIS A 122 2.61 4.92 -9.26
CA HIS A 122 3.25 3.60 -9.14
C HIS A 122 4.75 3.74 -8.79
N SER A 123 5.45 4.72 -9.35
CA SER A 123 6.86 4.98 -9.04
C SER A 123 7.05 5.45 -7.60
N LEU A 124 6.15 6.29 -7.10
CA LEU A 124 6.15 6.72 -5.70
C LEU A 124 5.94 5.54 -4.75
N GLU A 125 4.95 4.71 -5.04
CA GLU A 125 4.62 3.51 -4.28
C GLU A 125 5.83 2.55 -4.19
N MET A 126 6.48 2.28 -5.31
CA MET A 126 7.67 1.44 -5.36
C MET A 126 8.83 2.03 -4.53
N VAL A 127 9.06 3.34 -4.61
CA VAL A 127 10.11 4.02 -3.83
C VAL A 127 9.80 3.96 -2.33
N MET A 128 8.54 4.09 -1.94
CA MET A 128 8.14 3.97 -0.53
C MET A 128 8.42 2.56 0.01
N LEU A 129 8.11 1.53 -0.75
CA LEU A 129 8.28 0.11 -0.34
C LEU A 129 9.73 -0.37 -0.37
N SER A 130 10.61 0.26 -1.14
CA SER A 130 12.00 -0.21 -1.36
C SER A 130 13.00 0.22 -0.29
N GLN A 131 12.58 0.97 0.73
CA GLN A 131 13.48 1.55 1.72
C GLN A 131 12.84 1.74 3.08
N GLU A 132 13.66 1.86 4.12
CA GLU A 132 13.22 2.24 5.46
C GLU A 132 12.77 3.70 5.49
N ILE A 133 11.65 3.96 6.17
CA ILE A 133 11.09 5.29 6.40
C ILE A 133 11.02 5.51 7.91
N SER A 134 11.79 6.48 8.40
CA SER A 134 11.92 6.77 9.83
C SER A 134 10.76 7.58 10.41
N ILE A 135 10.03 8.32 9.56
CA ILE A 135 8.86 9.10 9.97
C ILE A 135 7.58 8.26 9.89
N PRO A 136 6.57 8.53 10.74
CA PRO A 136 5.27 7.88 10.62
C PRO A 136 4.55 8.30 9.34
N VAL A 137 4.08 7.31 8.58
CA VAL A 137 3.31 7.50 7.34
C VAL A 137 1.98 6.79 7.46
N TYR A 138 0.90 7.53 7.22
CA TYR A 138 -0.47 7.05 7.30
C TYR A 138 -1.22 7.31 6.00
N PHE A 139 -2.08 6.37 5.66
CA PHE A 139 -2.99 6.46 4.52
C PHE A 139 -4.43 6.48 5.01
N SER A 140 -5.22 7.41 4.50
CA SER A 140 -6.67 7.43 4.64
C SER A 140 -7.33 7.07 3.33
N LYS A 141 -8.40 6.29 3.38
CA LYS A 141 -9.30 6.14 2.23
C LYS A 141 -9.90 7.49 1.89
N TYR A 142 -10.30 7.68 0.62
CA TYR A 142 -10.94 8.91 0.19
C TYR A 142 -12.11 9.29 1.10
N ASN A 143 -12.05 10.51 1.63
CA ASN A 143 -13.09 11.12 2.46
C ASN A 143 -13.16 12.61 2.13
N THR A 144 -14.39 13.12 1.90
CA THR A 144 -14.64 14.52 1.51
C THR A 144 -14.30 15.52 2.61
N GLU A 145 -14.50 15.13 3.89
CA GLU A 145 -14.16 16.00 5.03
C GLU A 145 -12.64 16.15 5.17
N LEU A 146 -11.91 15.04 5.06
CA LEU A 146 -10.43 15.07 5.10
C LEU A 146 -9.87 15.85 3.90
N GLU A 147 -10.50 15.73 2.74
CA GLU A 147 -10.13 16.50 1.57
C GLU A 147 -10.33 18.01 1.80
N SER A 148 -11.45 18.42 2.43
CA SER A 148 -11.70 19.82 2.75
C SER A 148 -10.63 20.40 3.71
N VAL A 149 -10.19 19.61 4.70
CA VAL A 149 -9.09 20.03 5.61
C VAL A 149 -7.77 20.23 4.84
N ILE A 150 -7.45 19.34 3.90
CA ILE A 150 -6.26 19.47 3.05
C ILE A 150 -6.35 20.73 2.17
N ASP A 151 -7.55 21.02 1.63
CA ASP A 151 -7.77 22.23 0.82
C ASP A 151 -7.64 23.51 1.65
N ASP A 152 -8.19 23.53 2.86
CA ASP A 152 -8.08 24.68 3.76
C ASP A 152 -6.61 24.94 4.16
N LEU A 153 -5.84 23.90 4.45
CA LEU A 153 -4.41 24.00 4.68
C LEU A 153 -3.63 24.55 3.47
N SER A 154 -4.15 24.35 2.26
CA SER A 154 -3.53 24.81 1.02
C SER A 154 -3.91 26.24 0.67
N LYS A 155 -5.12 26.69 0.98
CA LYS A 155 -5.66 28.04 0.70
C LYS A 155 -4.91 29.13 1.45
N ASN A 156 -4.53 28.88 2.70
CA ASN A 156 -3.84 29.87 3.55
C ASN A 156 -2.59 30.48 2.90
N LYS A 157 -2.01 29.87 1.86
CA LYS A 157 -0.87 30.41 1.11
C LYS A 157 -1.23 31.03 -0.24
N LEU A 158 -2.39 30.66 -0.81
CA LEU A 158 -2.82 31.22 -2.09
C LEU A 158 -3.28 32.67 -1.92
N ASP A 159 -3.96 32.94 -0.82
CA ASP A 159 -4.41 34.29 -0.48
C ASP A 159 -3.22 35.23 -0.20
N ASP A 160 -2.19 34.75 0.50
CA ASP A 160 -0.95 35.51 0.72
C ASP A 160 -0.23 35.83 -0.60
N LYS A 161 -0.15 34.89 -1.55
CA LYS A 161 0.49 35.10 -2.87
C LYS A 161 -0.32 35.98 -3.80
N LEU A 162 -1.65 35.88 -3.76
CA LEU A 162 -2.52 36.73 -4.57
C LEU A 162 -2.50 38.18 -4.10
N ASP A 163 -2.39 38.41 -2.80
CA ASP A 163 -2.22 39.75 -2.21
C ASP A 163 -0.83 40.36 -2.56
N GLU A 164 0.22 39.53 -2.61
CA GLU A 164 1.57 39.94 -3.02
C GLU A 164 1.61 40.34 -4.52
N ILE A 165 0.87 39.67 -5.38
CA ILE A 165 0.80 39.95 -6.83
C ILE A 165 -0.05 41.20 -7.10
N ASN A 166 -1.13 41.40 -6.37
CA ASN A 166 -2.08 42.48 -6.60
C ASN A 166 -1.64 43.84 -6.01
N HIS A 167 -0.70 43.86 -5.04
CA HIS A 167 -0.22 45.09 -4.38
C HIS A 167 1.30 45.08 -4.13
N PRO A 168 2.13 45.19 -5.19
CA PRO A 168 3.59 45.14 -5.07
C PRO A 168 4.23 46.30 -4.28
N ASP A 169 3.52 47.42 -4.11
CA ASP A 169 4.04 48.63 -3.47
C ASP A 169 3.66 48.78 -1.98
N LYS A 170 2.83 47.92 -1.45
CA LYS A 170 2.59 47.86 0.00
C LYS A 170 3.51 46.83 0.63
N ARG A 171 4.63 47.31 1.19
CA ARG A 171 5.28 46.56 2.29
C ARG A 171 4.22 46.38 3.36
N ASP A 172 3.59 45.21 3.33
CA ASP A 172 2.66 44.81 4.38
C ASP A 172 3.44 44.94 5.68
N SER A 173 2.96 45.82 6.53
CA SER A 173 3.61 46.02 7.81
C SER A 173 3.68 44.66 8.50
N ALA A 174 4.76 44.34 9.18
CA ALA A 174 4.92 43.14 9.99
C ALA A 174 3.70 42.91 10.91
N LEU A 175 2.94 43.96 11.19
CA LEU A 175 1.65 43.93 11.90
C LEU A 175 0.53 43.20 11.14
N ARG A 176 0.44 43.38 9.83
CA ARG A 176 -0.60 42.71 9.02
C ARG A 176 -0.31 41.20 8.89
N GLU A 177 0.96 40.87 8.68
CA GLU A 177 1.41 39.47 8.63
C GLU A 177 1.18 38.79 9.99
N THR A 178 1.48 39.44 11.11
CA THR A 178 1.17 38.92 12.44
C THR A 178 -0.33 38.84 12.71
N MET A 179 -1.15 39.78 12.27
CA MET A 179 -2.59 39.73 12.42
C MET A 179 -3.21 38.59 11.57
N ASN A 180 -2.74 38.38 10.36
CA ASN A 180 -3.15 37.28 9.53
C ASN A 180 -2.77 35.93 10.16
N SER A 181 -1.56 35.83 10.72
CA SER A 181 -1.13 34.60 11.42
C SER A 181 -1.91 34.35 12.72
N ILE A 182 -2.38 35.39 13.43
CA ILE A 182 -3.24 35.27 14.62
C ILE A 182 -4.65 34.82 14.24
N SER A 183 -5.18 35.29 13.12
CA SER A 183 -6.53 34.94 12.66
C SER A 183 -6.60 33.57 11.99
N ALA A 184 -5.51 33.06 11.45
CA ALA A 184 -5.45 31.76 10.78
C ALA A 184 -5.87 30.61 11.72
N ASN A 185 -6.56 29.62 11.16
CA ASN A 185 -6.83 28.39 11.85
C ASN A 185 -5.73 27.38 11.52
N GLY A 186 -5.12 26.80 12.55
CA GLY A 186 -4.21 25.67 12.43
C GLY A 186 -4.95 24.35 12.67
N TYR A 187 -4.32 23.26 12.30
CA TYR A 187 -4.81 21.92 12.60
C TYR A 187 -3.73 21.15 13.34
N GLN A 188 -4.09 20.59 14.48
CA GLN A 188 -3.25 19.64 15.22
C GLN A 188 -3.71 18.23 14.87
N VAL A 189 -2.77 17.39 14.51
CA VAL A 189 -3.01 16.00 14.10
C VAL A 189 -2.46 15.06 15.14
N HIS A 190 -3.31 14.15 15.61
CA HIS A 190 -2.94 13.11 16.56
C HIS A 190 -3.43 11.75 16.06
N VAL A 191 -2.53 10.73 16.02
CA VAL A 191 -2.90 9.38 15.64
C VAL A 191 -2.86 8.47 16.86
N THR A 192 -3.95 7.73 17.07
CA THR A 192 -4.13 6.76 18.17
C THR A 192 -4.36 5.36 17.62
N GLY A 193 -4.11 4.36 18.47
CA GLY A 193 -4.45 2.95 18.18
C GLY A 193 -3.39 2.16 17.43
N THR A 194 -2.33 2.79 16.93
CA THR A 194 -1.27 2.09 16.21
C THR A 194 -0.07 1.80 17.13
N TYR A 195 0.29 0.55 17.22
CA TYR A 195 1.46 0.11 17.98
C TYR A 195 2.39 -0.68 17.07
N HIS A 196 3.63 -0.23 17.04
CA HIS A 196 4.70 -0.90 16.31
C HIS A 196 5.21 -2.10 17.11
N THR A 197 4.63 -3.27 16.90
CA THR A 197 5.02 -4.50 17.60
C THR A 197 5.45 -5.57 16.60
N PRO A 198 6.64 -6.19 16.79
CA PRO A 198 7.05 -7.29 15.94
C PRO A 198 6.16 -8.52 16.20
N ASN A 199 5.62 -9.08 15.14
CA ASN A 199 4.80 -10.27 15.18
C ASN A 199 5.68 -11.53 15.21
N LYS A 200 5.90 -12.07 16.41
CA LYS A 200 6.71 -13.29 16.62
C LYS A 200 6.04 -14.57 16.10
N GLN A 201 4.75 -14.51 15.77
CA GLN A 201 3.99 -15.64 15.24
C GLN A 201 3.85 -15.58 13.71
N SER A 202 4.57 -14.67 13.06
CA SER A 202 4.62 -14.56 11.61
C SER A 202 4.96 -15.90 10.99
N LYS A 203 4.23 -16.25 9.95
CA LYS A 203 4.45 -17.47 9.17
C LYS A 203 4.01 -17.23 7.74
N ILE A 204 4.76 -17.77 6.81
CA ILE A 204 4.44 -17.69 5.38
C ILE A 204 3.96 -19.06 4.93
N PRO A 205 2.71 -19.22 4.48
CA PRO A 205 2.20 -20.50 4.01
C PRO A 205 2.72 -20.83 2.62
N ILE A 206 2.86 -22.13 2.42
CA ILE A 206 3.28 -22.77 1.18
C ILE A 206 2.28 -23.90 0.94
N VAL A 207 1.60 -23.85 -0.19
CA VAL A 207 0.62 -24.88 -0.59
C VAL A 207 1.14 -25.56 -1.82
N GLN A 208 1.17 -26.88 -1.80
CA GLN A 208 1.47 -27.69 -2.98
C GLN A 208 0.44 -28.79 -3.16
N GLY A 209 0.23 -29.18 -4.41
CA GLY A 209 -0.61 -30.32 -4.76
C GLY A 209 -0.16 -30.89 -6.10
N GLU A 210 -0.36 -32.17 -6.29
CA GLU A 210 0.06 -32.89 -7.49
C GLU A 210 -1.15 -33.33 -8.30
N LEU A 211 -1.02 -33.30 -9.61
CA LEU A 211 -2.01 -33.86 -10.53
C LEU A 211 -1.38 -35.02 -11.28
N TYR A 212 -1.89 -36.22 -10.98
CA TYR A 212 -1.45 -37.45 -11.60
C TYR A 212 -2.34 -37.83 -12.78
N PRO A 213 -1.75 -38.40 -13.85
CA PRO A 213 -2.54 -39.03 -14.90
C PRO A 213 -3.31 -40.23 -14.35
N ILE A 214 -4.56 -40.40 -14.81
CA ILE A 214 -5.34 -41.59 -14.51
C ILE A 214 -4.82 -42.73 -15.44
N LEU A 215 -3.87 -43.49 -14.96
CA LEU A 215 -3.40 -44.69 -15.65
C LEU A 215 -4.45 -45.78 -15.50
N LYS A 216 -4.97 -46.28 -16.61
CA LYS A 216 -5.77 -47.51 -16.59
C LYS A 216 -4.88 -48.63 -16.08
N ALA A 217 -5.22 -49.20 -14.93
CA ALA A 217 -4.53 -50.36 -14.39
C ALA A 217 -4.60 -51.50 -15.43
N LYS A 218 -3.50 -51.79 -16.12
CA LYS A 218 -3.44 -52.88 -17.10
C LYS A 218 -3.25 -54.24 -16.44
N THR A 219 -2.96 -54.30 -15.14
CA THR A 219 -2.83 -55.57 -14.39
C THR A 219 -3.02 -55.29 -12.89
N ALA A 220 -3.77 -56.18 -12.24
CA ALA A 220 -4.19 -56.07 -10.84
C ALA A 220 -3.06 -56.12 -9.77
N ASN A 221 -1.78 -56.17 -10.18
CA ASN A 221 -0.65 -56.45 -9.29
C ASN A 221 0.50 -55.44 -9.36
N SER A 222 0.35 -54.27 -9.99
CA SER A 222 1.38 -53.22 -9.93
C SER A 222 0.83 -52.01 -9.19
N ASP A 223 1.55 -51.58 -8.13
CA ASP A 223 1.26 -50.38 -7.40
C ASP A 223 1.20 -49.16 -8.34
N ALA A 224 -0.02 -48.75 -8.70
CA ALA A 224 -0.26 -47.62 -9.60
C ALA A 224 0.39 -46.31 -9.06
N SER A 225 0.61 -46.23 -7.75
CA SER A 225 1.32 -45.15 -7.08
C SER A 225 2.80 -45.07 -7.47
N SER A 226 3.48 -46.19 -7.61
CA SER A 226 4.91 -46.24 -7.95
C SER A 226 5.19 -45.86 -9.41
N ALA A 227 4.30 -46.24 -10.33
CA ALA A 227 4.42 -45.89 -11.75
C ALA A 227 4.21 -44.38 -12.00
N ASN A 228 3.33 -43.73 -11.26
CA ASN A 228 3.08 -42.30 -11.37
C ASN A 228 4.23 -41.43 -10.86
N THR A 229 4.96 -41.90 -9.86
CA THR A 229 6.13 -41.17 -9.31
C THR A 229 7.33 -41.18 -10.23
N GLN A 230 7.40 -42.08 -11.23
CA GLN A 230 8.50 -42.14 -12.20
C GLN A 230 8.37 -41.15 -13.37
N LEU A 231 7.17 -40.59 -13.61
CA LEU A 231 6.98 -39.62 -14.69
C LEU A 231 7.72 -38.30 -14.38
N PRO A 232 8.31 -37.65 -15.41
CA PRO A 232 8.93 -36.35 -15.24
C PRO A 232 7.90 -35.30 -14.78
N LEU A 233 8.35 -34.36 -13.98
CA LEU A 233 7.51 -33.41 -13.27
C LEU A 233 7.60 -32.02 -13.90
N ILE A 234 6.47 -31.41 -14.20
CA ILE A 234 6.35 -29.99 -14.54
C ILE A 234 5.78 -29.26 -13.33
N VAL A 235 6.49 -28.24 -12.84
CA VAL A 235 6.05 -27.41 -11.72
C VAL A 235 5.46 -26.12 -12.24
N LEU A 236 4.23 -25.80 -11.81
CA LEU A 236 3.61 -24.49 -12.02
C LEU A 236 3.55 -23.75 -10.69
N THR A 237 4.10 -22.58 -10.64
CA THR A 237 4.10 -21.78 -9.41
C THR A 237 3.56 -20.39 -9.63
N ALA A 238 2.82 -19.90 -8.64
CA ALA A 238 2.44 -18.51 -8.50
C ALA A 238 2.65 -18.08 -7.05
N HIS A 239 2.71 -16.78 -6.83
CA HIS A 239 2.82 -16.23 -5.49
C HIS A 239 1.68 -15.26 -5.21
N ILE A 240 1.33 -15.15 -3.95
CA ILE A 240 0.43 -14.13 -3.42
C ILE A 240 1.29 -13.03 -2.85
N ASP A 241 1.13 -11.82 -3.36
CA ASP A 241 1.72 -10.64 -2.75
C ASP A 241 0.84 -10.16 -1.59
N THR A 242 1.44 -9.97 -0.44
CA THR A 242 0.75 -9.55 0.80
C THR A 242 1.14 -8.17 1.25
N PHE A 243 2.20 -7.61 0.68
CA PHE A 243 2.72 -6.31 1.04
C PHE A 243 2.51 -5.29 -0.07
N GLY A 244 1.88 -4.18 0.31
CA GLY A 244 1.82 -2.93 -0.43
C GLY A 244 2.10 -1.77 0.50
N ILE A 245 1.92 -0.56 0.03
CA ILE A 245 2.07 0.64 0.89
C ILE A 245 1.12 0.61 2.08
N THR A 246 -0.03 -0.04 1.95
CA THR A 246 -0.97 -0.30 3.05
C THR A 246 -1.30 -1.79 3.10
N ASN A 247 -1.82 -2.25 4.22
CA ASN A 247 -2.34 -3.60 4.38
C ASN A 247 -3.74 -3.74 3.71
N VAL A 248 -3.87 -3.25 2.48
CA VAL A 248 -5.10 -3.34 1.69
C VAL A 248 -5.08 -4.60 0.84
N GLN A 249 -6.26 -5.10 0.60
CA GLN A 249 -6.55 -6.29 -0.18
C GLN A 249 -6.01 -6.18 -1.62
N PHE A 250 -5.20 -7.15 -2.02
CA PHE A 250 -4.70 -7.26 -3.39
C PHE A 250 -5.56 -8.18 -4.24
N ASN A 251 -5.69 -7.85 -5.51
CA ASN A 251 -6.21 -8.75 -6.51
C ASN A 251 -5.08 -9.64 -7.01
N ASN A 252 -5.05 -10.89 -6.55
CA ASN A 252 -4.04 -11.85 -7.00
C ASN A 252 -4.47 -12.53 -8.30
N ILE A 253 -4.28 -11.84 -9.42
CA ILE A 253 -4.61 -12.34 -10.77
C ILE A 253 -3.80 -13.60 -11.08
N ASP A 254 -2.52 -13.63 -10.72
CA ASP A 254 -1.65 -14.78 -10.98
C ASP A 254 -2.13 -16.04 -10.26
N THR A 255 -2.62 -15.90 -9.02
CA THR A 255 -3.28 -16.98 -8.28
C THR A 255 -4.56 -17.42 -8.96
N ALA A 256 -5.37 -16.49 -9.46
CA ALA A 256 -6.60 -16.83 -10.19
C ALA A 256 -6.29 -17.61 -11.49
N VAL A 257 -5.24 -17.22 -12.20
CA VAL A 257 -4.75 -17.96 -13.38
C VAL A 257 -4.28 -19.36 -12.99
N LEU A 258 -3.47 -19.50 -11.92
CA LEU A 258 -3.01 -20.80 -11.44
C LEU A 258 -4.18 -21.73 -11.10
N LEU A 259 -5.19 -21.23 -10.35
CA LEU A 259 -6.38 -22.01 -9.98
C LEU A 259 -7.23 -22.39 -11.20
N THR A 260 -7.31 -21.49 -12.19
CA THR A 260 -7.97 -21.80 -13.47
C THR A 260 -7.24 -22.92 -14.22
N LEU A 261 -5.91 -22.89 -14.26
CA LEU A 261 -5.10 -23.95 -14.85
C LEU A 261 -5.30 -25.29 -14.11
N ILE A 262 -5.35 -25.26 -12.78
CA ILE A 262 -5.64 -26.47 -11.97
C ILE A 262 -6.99 -27.07 -12.35
N ASP A 263 -8.06 -26.28 -12.38
CA ASP A 263 -9.41 -26.74 -12.76
C ASP A 263 -9.43 -27.33 -14.19
N THR A 264 -8.84 -26.59 -15.14
CA THR A 264 -8.80 -26.97 -16.55
C THR A 264 -8.03 -28.27 -16.77
N PHE A 265 -6.83 -28.40 -16.20
CA PHE A 265 -6.02 -29.62 -16.33
C PHE A 265 -6.59 -30.80 -15.55
N SER A 266 -7.26 -30.57 -14.41
CA SER A 266 -7.96 -31.60 -13.67
C SER A 266 -9.09 -32.21 -14.51
N LYS A 267 -9.89 -31.41 -15.21
CA LYS A 267 -10.93 -31.85 -16.15
C LYS A 267 -10.33 -32.61 -17.32
N MET A 268 -9.24 -32.15 -17.89
CA MET A 268 -8.54 -32.78 -18.99
C MET A 268 -7.97 -34.16 -18.59
N HIS A 269 -7.37 -34.28 -17.40
CA HIS A 269 -6.84 -35.54 -16.88
C HIS A 269 -7.94 -36.58 -16.59
N SER A 270 -9.14 -36.13 -16.24
CA SER A 270 -10.29 -36.99 -16.01
C SER A 270 -10.92 -37.48 -17.32
N SER A 271 -10.62 -36.86 -18.46
CA SER A 271 -11.14 -37.28 -19.77
C SER A 271 -10.53 -38.60 -20.22
N ILE A 272 -11.39 -39.53 -20.65
CA ILE A 272 -11.01 -40.88 -21.02
C ILE A 272 -10.27 -40.86 -22.35
N GLY A 273 -8.98 -41.18 -22.37
CA GLY A 273 -8.25 -41.47 -23.61
C GLY A 273 -6.86 -40.84 -23.75
N MET A 274 -6.54 -39.79 -23.04
CA MET A 274 -5.22 -39.16 -23.09
C MET A 274 -4.37 -39.56 -21.88
N ALA A 275 -3.28 -40.29 -22.10
CA ALA A 275 -2.27 -40.56 -21.08
C ALA A 275 -1.19 -39.50 -21.18
N PRO A 276 -1.10 -38.54 -20.23
CA PRO A 276 -0.04 -37.52 -20.23
C PRO A 276 1.32 -38.20 -19.99
N LYS A 277 2.36 -37.62 -20.58
CA LYS A 277 3.76 -38.06 -20.41
C LYS A 277 4.40 -37.47 -19.15
N TYR A 278 3.73 -36.53 -18.51
CA TYR A 278 4.24 -35.74 -17.39
C TYR A 278 3.21 -35.72 -16.26
N ARG A 279 3.67 -35.51 -15.05
CA ARG A 279 2.84 -35.13 -13.91
C ARG A 279 3.01 -33.65 -13.63
N PHE A 280 1.98 -33.03 -13.08
CA PHE A 280 2.04 -31.64 -12.67
C PHE A 280 2.15 -31.52 -11.15
N LEU A 281 2.93 -30.52 -10.69
CA LEU A 281 2.90 -30.02 -9.32
C LEU A 281 2.54 -28.54 -9.37
N PHE A 282 1.50 -28.20 -8.65
CA PHE A 282 1.09 -26.81 -8.47
C PHE A 282 1.58 -26.31 -7.13
N LEU A 283 2.28 -25.19 -7.14
CA LEU A 283 2.88 -24.56 -5.97
C LEU A 283 2.34 -23.15 -5.84
N LEU A 284 1.77 -22.82 -4.67
CA LEU A 284 1.33 -21.48 -4.34
C LEU A 284 2.03 -21.04 -3.07
N THR A 285 2.74 -19.89 -3.13
CA THR A 285 3.48 -19.34 -2.02
C THR A 285 2.97 -17.94 -1.67
N GLU A 286 3.12 -17.52 -0.42
CA GLU A 286 2.79 -16.16 0.01
C GLU A 286 4.03 -15.31 0.20
N SER A 287 4.92 -15.37 -0.73
CA SER A 287 6.08 -14.50 -0.76
C SER A 287 6.45 -14.12 -2.18
N GLY A 288 6.01 -12.95 -2.58
CA GLY A 288 6.40 -12.36 -3.86
C GLY A 288 7.77 -11.71 -3.83
N HIS A 289 8.00 -10.82 -4.78
CA HIS A 289 9.30 -10.19 -4.97
C HIS A 289 9.74 -9.32 -3.79
N LEU A 290 8.82 -8.66 -3.07
CA LEU A 290 9.13 -7.84 -1.89
C LEU A 290 9.74 -8.68 -0.76
N LEU A 291 9.30 -9.93 -0.61
CA LEU A 291 9.88 -10.91 0.33
C LEU A 291 10.96 -11.78 -0.32
N ASN A 292 11.49 -11.37 -1.46
CA ASN A 292 12.57 -12.06 -2.17
C ASN A 292 12.28 -13.54 -2.39
N PHE A 293 11.00 -13.93 -2.61
CA PHE A 293 10.56 -15.32 -2.82
C PHE A 293 11.05 -16.27 -1.72
N GLN A 294 10.95 -15.83 -0.47
CA GLN A 294 11.46 -16.56 0.69
C GLN A 294 10.80 -17.95 0.85
N ALA A 295 9.49 -18.03 0.67
CA ALA A 295 8.76 -19.29 0.77
C ALA A 295 9.20 -20.30 -0.30
N THR A 296 9.48 -19.86 -1.52
CA THR A 296 10.02 -20.70 -2.60
C THR A 296 11.43 -21.21 -2.26
N LYS A 297 12.26 -20.36 -1.63
CA LYS A 297 13.58 -20.78 -1.09
C LYS A 297 13.39 -21.92 -0.08
N LYS A 298 12.50 -21.74 0.90
CA LYS A 298 12.21 -22.73 1.93
C LYS A 298 11.65 -24.04 1.36
N TRP A 299 10.75 -23.91 0.40
CA TRP A 299 10.20 -25.08 -0.29
C TRP A 299 11.30 -25.88 -1.02
N LEU A 300 12.24 -25.20 -1.69
CA LEU A 300 13.37 -25.85 -2.36
C LEU A 300 14.29 -26.57 -1.37
N GLU A 301 14.60 -25.94 -0.23
CA GLU A 301 15.41 -26.55 0.82
C GLU A 301 14.76 -27.84 1.34
N SER A 302 13.46 -27.80 1.64
CA SER A 302 12.77 -28.95 2.23
C SER A 302 12.46 -30.09 1.24
N ASN A 303 12.25 -29.79 -0.04
CA ASN A 303 11.78 -30.78 -1.00
C ASN A 303 12.85 -31.23 -2.01
N VAL A 304 13.84 -30.41 -2.29
CA VAL A 304 14.90 -30.72 -3.27
C VAL A 304 16.19 -31.14 -2.57
N ASP A 305 16.56 -30.45 -1.52
CA ASP A 305 17.82 -30.72 -0.81
C ASP A 305 17.69 -31.91 0.16
N GLU A 306 16.53 -32.05 0.83
CA GLU A 306 16.28 -33.11 1.83
C GLU A 306 15.61 -34.36 1.26
N ASN A 307 14.85 -34.25 0.15
CA ASN A 307 14.07 -35.34 -0.42
C ASN A 307 14.40 -35.61 -1.89
N THR A 308 14.64 -36.86 -2.21
CA THR A 308 14.91 -37.34 -3.58
C THR A 308 13.66 -37.44 -4.47
N SER A 309 12.45 -37.24 -3.92
CA SER A 309 11.19 -37.45 -4.65
C SER A 309 10.92 -36.44 -5.77
N LEU A 310 11.61 -35.30 -5.78
CA LEU A 310 11.47 -34.26 -6.81
C LEU A 310 12.67 -34.16 -7.77
N GLN A 311 13.47 -35.21 -7.90
CA GLN A 311 14.69 -35.20 -8.72
C GLN A 311 14.47 -35.12 -10.22
N ASN A 312 13.28 -35.47 -10.73
CA ASN A 312 12.99 -35.50 -12.16
C ASN A 312 12.11 -34.33 -12.60
N ILE A 313 12.54 -33.09 -12.28
CA ILE A 313 11.84 -31.89 -12.72
C ILE A 313 12.25 -31.57 -14.16
N GLU A 314 11.30 -31.60 -15.08
CA GLU A 314 11.49 -31.22 -16.48
C GLU A 314 11.75 -29.74 -16.62
N PHE A 315 10.83 -28.92 -16.08
CA PHE A 315 10.97 -27.48 -15.92
C PHE A 315 9.96 -26.90 -14.92
N VAL A 316 10.24 -25.67 -14.52
CA VAL A 316 9.35 -24.87 -13.65
C VAL A 316 8.85 -23.65 -14.41
N LEU A 317 7.52 -23.49 -14.46
CA LEU A 317 6.85 -22.32 -14.99
C LEU A 317 6.35 -21.45 -13.82
N CYS A 318 6.92 -20.25 -13.68
CA CYS A 318 6.48 -19.26 -12.70
C CYS A 318 5.54 -18.25 -13.37
N LEU A 319 4.43 -17.92 -12.72
CA LEU A 319 3.48 -16.91 -13.13
C LEU A 319 3.70 -15.65 -12.31
N ASP A 320 3.91 -14.51 -12.97
CA ASP A 320 4.14 -13.23 -12.29
C ASP A 320 3.63 -12.08 -13.15
N ALA A 321 2.69 -11.31 -12.62
CA ALA A 321 2.09 -10.15 -13.27
C ALA A 321 1.43 -10.45 -14.64
N ILE A 322 0.75 -11.60 -14.75
CA ILE A 322 0.15 -12.14 -16.00
C ILE A 322 -0.92 -11.22 -16.61
N GLY A 323 -1.59 -10.40 -15.79
CA GLY A 323 -2.63 -9.48 -16.23
C GLY A 323 -2.23 -8.01 -16.13
N LYS A 324 -0.99 -7.70 -15.74
CA LYS A 324 -0.52 -6.33 -15.54
C LYS A 324 0.16 -5.78 -16.80
N GLY A 325 0.26 -4.46 -16.89
CA GLY A 325 0.91 -3.79 -18.02
C GLY A 325 -0.06 -3.28 -19.09
N ASN A 326 0.48 -2.42 -19.94
CA ASN A 326 -0.28 -1.74 -21.00
C ASN A 326 -0.12 -2.42 -22.37
N SER A 327 0.79 -3.41 -22.48
CA SER A 327 1.05 -4.12 -23.73
C SER A 327 0.25 -5.40 -23.83
N ASN A 328 -0.09 -5.77 -25.05
CA ASN A 328 -0.67 -7.08 -25.33
C ASN A 328 0.39 -8.18 -25.46
N ASP A 329 1.66 -7.84 -25.24
CA ASP A 329 2.77 -8.79 -25.40
C ASP A 329 2.95 -9.64 -24.13
N LEU A 330 3.50 -10.84 -24.33
CA LEU A 330 3.84 -11.76 -23.27
C LEU A 330 5.37 -11.97 -23.28
N PHE A 331 5.97 -11.98 -22.11
CA PHE A 331 7.40 -12.10 -21.94
C PHE A 331 7.75 -13.41 -21.23
N MET A 332 8.73 -14.12 -21.75
CA MET A 332 9.33 -15.28 -21.11
C MET A 332 10.70 -14.89 -20.55
N HIS A 333 10.77 -14.73 -19.24
CA HIS A 333 12.02 -14.37 -18.54
C HIS A 333 12.82 -15.61 -18.18
N VAL A 334 14.11 -15.57 -18.50
CA VAL A 334 15.04 -16.68 -18.28
C VAL A 334 16.38 -16.20 -17.72
N SER A 335 16.99 -17.00 -16.85
CA SER A 335 18.33 -16.72 -16.31
C SER A 335 19.46 -17.05 -17.30
N LYS A 336 19.19 -17.93 -18.26
CA LYS A 336 20.08 -18.29 -19.37
C LYS A 336 19.25 -18.52 -20.63
N PRO A 337 19.69 -18.06 -21.80
CA PRO A 337 18.99 -18.36 -23.05
C PRO A 337 18.86 -19.89 -23.24
N PRO A 338 17.65 -20.39 -23.54
CA PRO A 338 17.45 -21.82 -23.75
C PRO A 338 18.19 -22.29 -25.00
N LYS A 339 18.97 -23.35 -24.86
CA LYS A 339 19.69 -23.96 -25.98
C LYS A 339 18.72 -24.75 -26.86
N GLU A 340 19.03 -24.85 -28.14
CA GLU A 340 18.24 -25.67 -29.06
C GLU A 340 18.16 -27.12 -28.58
N GLY A 341 16.97 -27.72 -28.77
CA GLY A 341 16.70 -29.10 -28.33
C GLY A 341 16.40 -29.29 -26.84
N THR A 342 16.52 -28.23 -26.01
CA THR A 342 16.12 -28.33 -24.59
C THR A 342 14.61 -28.17 -24.42
N SER A 343 14.07 -28.74 -23.35
CA SER A 343 12.65 -28.64 -22.97
C SER A 343 12.13 -27.21 -22.94
N LEU A 344 12.94 -26.28 -22.39
CA LEU A 344 12.60 -24.87 -22.37
C LEU A 344 12.52 -24.25 -23.77
N ASN A 345 13.40 -24.65 -24.69
CA ASN A 345 13.38 -24.11 -26.05
C ASN A 345 12.17 -24.63 -26.83
N VAL A 346 11.85 -25.92 -26.66
CA VAL A 346 10.65 -26.52 -27.25
C VAL A 346 9.40 -25.82 -26.74
N PHE A 347 9.28 -25.68 -25.42
CA PHE A 347 8.15 -24.97 -24.81
C PHE A 347 8.05 -23.51 -25.28
N TYR A 348 9.18 -22.78 -25.36
CA TYR A 348 9.20 -21.40 -25.85
C TYR A 348 8.68 -21.28 -27.28
N LYS A 349 9.10 -22.20 -28.17
CA LYS A 349 8.60 -22.22 -29.56
C LYS A 349 7.10 -22.47 -29.61
N THR A 350 6.61 -23.42 -28.81
CA THR A 350 5.16 -23.72 -28.69
C THR A 350 4.38 -22.52 -28.13
N LEU A 351 4.88 -21.88 -27.08
CA LEU A 351 4.27 -20.68 -26.49
C LEU A 351 4.17 -19.54 -27.50
N LYS A 352 5.24 -19.31 -28.27
CA LYS A 352 5.28 -18.28 -29.31
C LYS A 352 4.28 -18.56 -30.45
N HIS A 353 4.21 -19.82 -30.88
CA HIS A 353 3.26 -20.26 -31.90
C HIS A 353 1.81 -20.04 -31.46
N ASN A 354 1.46 -20.53 -30.27
CA ASN A 354 0.10 -20.43 -29.73
C ASN A 354 -0.31 -18.98 -29.44
N ALA A 355 0.61 -18.13 -28.97
CA ALA A 355 0.33 -16.73 -28.74
C ALA A 355 -0.02 -15.99 -30.05
N GLN A 356 0.71 -16.30 -31.13
CA GLN A 356 0.43 -15.74 -32.44
C GLN A 356 -0.89 -16.26 -33.00
N GLN A 357 -1.14 -17.56 -32.85
CA GLN A 357 -2.32 -18.23 -33.43
C GLN A 357 -3.62 -17.82 -32.72
N TYR A 358 -3.66 -17.87 -31.38
CA TYR A 358 -4.91 -17.71 -30.61
C TYR A 358 -5.21 -16.28 -30.17
N ALA A 359 -4.21 -15.41 -30.14
CA ALA A 359 -4.40 -14.06 -29.64
C ALA A 359 -3.76 -12.97 -30.51
N ASN A 360 -3.11 -13.33 -31.62
CA ASN A 360 -2.31 -12.41 -32.46
C ASN A 360 -1.34 -11.59 -31.61
N ARG A 361 -0.65 -12.25 -30.67
CA ARG A 361 0.30 -11.65 -29.73
C ARG A 361 1.72 -12.11 -29.99
N THR A 362 2.67 -11.30 -29.59
CA THR A 362 4.08 -11.67 -29.63
C THR A 362 4.53 -12.19 -28.29
N VAL A 363 5.45 -13.17 -28.31
CA VAL A 363 6.18 -13.61 -27.13
C VAL A 363 7.66 -13.32 -27.31
N GLU A 364 8.18 -12.46 -26.44
CA GLU A 364 9.60 -12.11 -26.42
C GLU A 364 10.31 -12.86 -25.29
N GLY A 365 11.46 -13.48 -25.61
CA GLY A 365 12.33 -14.07 -24.60
C GLY A 365 13.25 -13.00 -24.00
N VAL A 366 13.15 -12.76 -22.70
CA VAL A 366 13.95 -11.77 -21.98
C VAL A 366 14.99 -12.49 -21.12
N HIS A 367 16.25 -12.23 -21.36
CA HIS A 367 17.35 -12.81 -20.62
C HIS A 367 17.90 -11.84 -19.58
N LYS A 368 17.95 -12.28 -18.32
CA LYS A 368 18.63 -11.56 -17.24
C LYS A 368 19.51 -12.54 -16.44
N LYS A 369 20.80 -12.29 -16.46
CA LYS A 369 21.76 -13.06 -15.64
C LYS A 369 21.51 -12.80 -14.15
N ILE A 370 21.51 -13.87 -13.34
CA ILE A 370 21.39 -13.77 -11.89
C ILE A 370 22.61 -13.02 -11.34
N ASN A 371 22.34 -11.99 -10.54
CA ASN A 371 23.37 -11.28 -9.80
C ASN A 371 23.19 -11.58 -8.30
N LEU A 372 24.12 -12.32 -7.72
CA LEU A 372 24.08 -12.70 -6.30
C LEU A 372 24.40 -11.54 -5.34
N ALA A 373 24.90 -10.42 -5.87
CA ALA A 373 25.11 -9.20 -5.08
C ALA A 373 23.83 -8.36 -4.91
N ASP A 374 22.80 -8.63 -5.71
CA ASP A 374 21.51 -7.95 -5.56
C ASP A 374 20.82 -8.44 -4.28
N VAL A 375 20.32 -7.52 -3.46
CA VAL A 375 19.60 -7.84 -2.22
C VAL A 375 18.31 -8.61 -2.53
N GLN A 376 17.67 -8.32 -3.66
CA GLN A 376 16.44 -8.96 -4.11
C GLN A 376 16.62 -9.56 -5.50
N LEU A 377 16.08 -10.75 -5.69
CA LEU A 377 16.01 -11.41 -6.99
C LEU A 377 15.00 -10.73 -7.90
N ALA A 378 15.23 -10.77 -9.19
CA ALA A 378 14.31 -10.17 -10.15
C ALA A 378 13.02 -10.99 -10.29
N TRP A 379 13.13 -12.31 -10.43
CA TRP A 379 12.02 -13.21 -10.70
C TRP A 379 12.11 -14.49 -9.87
N GLU A 380 10.98 -15.12 -9.63
CA GLU A 380 10.90 -16.35 -8.83
C GLU A 380 11.73 -17.50 -9.43
N HIS A 381 11.77 -17.62 -10.78
CA HIS A 381 12.54 -18.66 -11.45
C HIS A 381 14.04 -18.62 -11.13
N GLU A 382 14.57 -17.47 -10.67
CA GLU A 382 15.99 -17.35 -10.29
C GLU A 382 16.29 -18.25 -9.07
N ARG A 383 15.34 -18.48 -8.15
CA ARG A 383 15.49 -19.41 -7.02
C ARG A 383 15.74 -20.85 -7.50
N PHE A 384 14.95 -21.29 -8.46
CA PHE A 384 15.09 -22.62 -9.07
C PHE A 384 16.37 -22.74 -9.88
N SER A 385 16.71 -21.70 -10.67
CA SER A 385 17.92 -21.67 -11.48
C SER A 385 19.19 -21.73 -10.64
N MET A 386 19.21 -21.16 -9.42
CA MET A 386 20.33 -21.28 -8.46
C MET A 386 20.54 -22.73 -8.01
N LYS A 387 19.49 -23.56 -7.97
CA LYS A 387 19.55 -25.00 -7.70
C LYS A 387 19.73 -25.85 -8.98
N ARG A 388 20.06 -25.22 -10.12
CA ARG A 388 20.25 -25.84 -11.44
C ARG A 388 18.99 -26.52 -12.01
N ILE A 389 17.81 -26.18 -11.52
CA ILE A 389 16.53 -26.63 -12.05
C ILE A 389 16.16 -25.73 -13.23
N PRO A 390 15.80 -26.28 -14.40
CA PRO A 390 15.33 -25.49 -15.53
C PRO A 390 14.05 -24.74 -15.16
N ALA A 391 14.10 -23.41 -15.24
CA ALA A 391 12.96 -22.58 -14.81
C ALA A 391 12.88 -21.27 -15.61
N PHE A 392 11.68 -20.75 -15.74
CA PHE A 392 11.39 -19.48 -16.39
C PHE A 392 10.14 -18.84 -15.80
N THR A 393 10.02 -17.52 -15.96
CA THR A 393 8.81 -16.78 -15.56
C THR A 393 8.11 -16.25 -16.79
N VAL A 394 6.80 -16.45 -16.87
CA VAL A 394 5.94 -15.82 -17.86
C VAL A 394 5.30 -14.60 -17.22
N SER A 395 5.35 -13.45 -17.88
CA SER A 395 4.86 -12.18 -17.37
C SER A 395 4.33 -11.30 -18.52
N SER A 396 3.38 -10.43 -18.20
CA SER A 396 2.97 -9.33 -19.10
C SER A 396 3.92 -8.12 -19.00
N LEU A 397 4.86 -8.12 -18.05
CA LEU A 397 5.83 -7.05 -17.85
C LEU A 397 7.18 -7.41 -18.43
N LYS A 398 7.76 -6.50 -19.22
CA LYS A 398 9.10 -6.68 -19.81
C LYS A 398 10.22 -6.50 -18.80
N SER A 399 10.01 -5.73 -17.75
CA SER A 399 11.01 -5.44 -16.72
C SER A 399 10.52 -5.81 -15.34
N TYR A 400 11.37 -6.45 -14.55
CA TYR A 400 11.10 -6.72 -13.13
C TYR A 400 11.05 -5.44 -12.27
N LYS A 401 11.57 -4.34 -12.79
CA LYS A 401 11.55 -3.01 -12.14
C LYS A 401 10.30 -2.19 -12.53
N ASP A 402 9.36 -2.77 -13.26
CA ASP A 402 8.15 -2.07 -13.63
C ASP A 402 7.34 -1.76 -12.36
N PRO A 403 7.02 -0.48 -12.11
CA PRO A 403 6.30 -0.10 -10.90
C PRO A 403 4.90 -0.71 -10.79
N GLN A 404 4.29 -1.12 -11.92
CA GLN A 404 2.98 -1.77 -11.92
C GLN A 404 2.98 -3.15 -11.27
N ARG A 405 4.15 -3.76 -11.07
CA ARG A 405 4.27 -5.11 -10.50
C ARG A 405 3.73 -5.20 -9.06
N ALA A 406 3.98 -4.19 -8.23
CA ALA A 406 3.66 -4.17 -6.80
C ALA A 406 2.62 -3.12 -6.40
N THR A 407 1.89 -2.56 -7.35
CA THR A 407 0.92 -1.51 -7.06
C THR A 407 -0.35 -2.05 -6.39
N ILE A 408 -0.85 -1.31 -5.39
CA ILE A 408 -2.22 -1.49 -4.87
C ILE A 408 -3.26 -0.81 -5.78
N PHE A 409 -2.83 0.03 -6.71
CA PHE A 409 -3.69 0.78 -7.60
C PHE A 409 -3.79 0.08 -8.94
N GLU A 410 -4.87 -0.63 -9.18
CA GLU A 410 -5.18 -1.18 -10.51
C GLU A 410 -6.09 -0.20 -11.26
N ALA A 411 -5.59 0.29 -12.40
CA ALA A 411 -6.32 1.29 -13.19
C ALA A 411 -7.61 0.74 -13.81
N ASN A 412 -7.59 -0.52 -14.23
CA ASN A 412 -8.74 -1.17 -14.85
C ASN A 412 -8.68 -2.68 -14.62
N GLN A 413 -9.36 -3.12 -13.55
CA GLN A 413 -9.42 -4.53 -13.16
C GLN A 413 -10.02 -5.43 -14.26
N GLU A 414 -11.03 -4.96 -14.97
CA GLU A 414 -11.66 -5.72 -16.05
C GLU A 414 -10.71 -5.92 -17.24
N GLN A 415 -9.94 -4.90 -17.58
CA GLN A 415 -8.92 -5.00 -18.62
C GLN A 415 -7.80 -5.96 -18.20
N SER A 416 -7.31 -5.85 -16.97
CA SER A 416 -6.30 -6.74 -16.40
C SER A 416 -6.78 -8.18 -16.40
N LEU A 417 -8.04 -8.41 -16.06
CA LEU A 417 -8.67 -9.72 -16.07
C LEU A 417 -8.80 -10.29 -17.49
N ALA A 418 -9.18 -9.45 -18.47
CA ALA A 418 -9.27 -9.86 -19.87
C ALA A 418 -7.89 -10.25 -20.45
N VAL A 419 -6.85 -9.48 -20.12
CA VAL A 419 -5.46 -9.80 -20.51
C VAL A 419 -5.02 -11.11 -19.85
N ALA A 420 -5.28 -11.28 -18.57
CA ALA A 420 -4.94 -12.49 -17.83
C ALA A 420 -5.65 -13.74 -18.37
N GLN A 421 -6.93 -13.63 -18.73
CA GLN A 421 -7.70 -14.72 -19.34
C GLN A 421 -7.07 -15.16 -20.66
N GLN A 422 -6.72 -14.22 -21.54
CA GLN A 422 -6.08 -14.55 -22.81
C GLN A 422 -4.70 -15.18 -22.61
N ASN A 423 -3.90 -14.66 -21.67
CA ASN A 423 -2.61 -15.22 -21.33
C ASN A 423 -2.73 -16.62 -20.70
N ALA A 424 -3.73 -16.84 -19.82
CA ALA A 424 -4.04 -18.14 -19.27
C ALA A 424 -4.36 -19.16 -20.36
N LYS A 425 -5.15 -18.76 -21.38
CA LYS A 425 -5.47 -19.61 -22.53
C LYS A 425 -4.22 -19.99 -23.33
N ILE A 426 -3.37 -19.02 -23.64
CA ILE A 426 -2.09 -19.25 -24.36
C ILE A 426 -1.20 -20.22 -23.58
N ILE A 427 -1.07 -20.03 -22.26
CA ILE A 427 -0.27 -20.88 -21.38
C ILE A 427 -0.85 -22.30 -21.32
N ALA A 428 -2.17 -22.42 -21.14
CA ALA A 428 -2.86 -23.73 -21.09
C ALA A 428 -2.69 -24.52 -22.37
N GLU A 429 -2.95 -23.91 -23.53
CA GLU A 429 -2.77 -24.52 -24.84
C GLU A 429 -1.32 -24.97 -25.06
N SER A 430 -0.35 -24.13 -24.64
CA SER A 430 1.06 -24.43 -24.79
C SER A 430 1.51 -25.60 -23.90
N LEU A 431 1.02 -25.65 -22.67
CA LEU A 431 1.26 -26.78 -21.76
C LEU A 431 0.61 -28.06 -22.26
N ALA A 432 -0.63 -28.00 -22.76
CA ALA A 432 -1.34 -29.14 -23.27
C ALA A 432 -0.64 -29.71 -24.53
N ASN A 433 -0.24 -28.85 -25.47
CA ASN A 433 0.52 -29.26 -26.66
C ASN A 433 1.87 -29.89 -26.27
N TYR A 434 2.56 -29.36 -25.25
CA TYR A 434 3.82 -29.95 -24.78
C TYR A 434 3.63 -31.30 -24.11
N VAL A 435 2.64 -31.43 -23.24
CA VAL A 435 2.41 -32.62 -22.39
C VAL A 435 1.80 -33.80 -23.17
N TYR A 436 0.81 -33.52 -24.01
CA TYR A 436 0.05 -34.55 -24.72
C TYR A 436 0.57 -34.80 -26.13
N GLY A 437 1.29 -33.84 -26.70
CA GLY A 437 1.79 -33.91 -28.07
C GLY A 437 0.66 -33.85 -29.09
N SER A 438 0.49 -32.75 -29.77
CA SER A 438 -0.50 -32.66 -30.85
C SER A 438 -0.10 -33.62 -31.97
N LYS A 439 -0.89 -34.66 -32.17
CA LYS A 439 -0.70 -35.63 -33.26
C LYS A 439 -1.44 -35.26 -34.54
N ASN A 440 -2.39 -34.33 -34.47
CA ASN A 440 -3.24 -33.97 -35.60
C ASN A 440 -3.38 -32.46 -35.69
N ASP A 441 -3.22 -31.90 -36.88
CA ASP A 441 -3.39 -30.52 -37.28
C ASP A 441 -2.94 -29.46 -36.26
N GLU A 442 -1.81 -28.85 -36.57
CA GLU A 442 -1.14 -27.78 -35.76
C GLU A 442 -2.02 -26.56 -35.44
N ASN A 443 -3.29 -26.56 -35.91
CA ASN A 443 -4.20 -25.41 -35.85
C ASN A 443 -5.45 -25.64 -34.97
N GLU A 444 -5.60 -26.79 -34.29
CA GLU A 444 -6.80 -27.04 -33.52
C GLU A 444 -6.65 -26.68 -32.04
N GLU A 445 -7.55 -25.83 -31.54
CA GLU A 445 -7.66 -25.49 -30.13
C GLU A 445 -8.03 -26.73 -29.29
N ILE A 446 -7.29 -26.97 -28.20
CA ILE A 446 -7.57 -28.10 -27.28
C ILE A 446 -8.68 -27.73 -26.30
N PHE A 447 -8.63 -26.52 -25.76
CA PHE A 447 -9.59 -26.07 -24.76
C PHE A 447 -10.78 -25.36 -25.40
N LYS A 448 -11.78 -26.15 -25.84
CA LYS A 448 -13.04 -25.68 -26.43
C LYS A 448 -14.23 -25.96 -25.52
N GLU A 449 -15.34 -25.31 -25.79
CA GLU A 449 -16.65 -25.56 -25.15
C GLU A 449 -16.59 -25.60 -23.62
N THR A 450 -16.79 -26.75 -23.02
CA THR A 450 -16.86 -26.95 -21.57
C THR A 450 -15.51 -26.79 -20.85
N MET A 451 -14.39 -26.88 -21.59
CA MET A 451 -13.03 -26.67 -21.06
C MET A 451 -12.45 -25.31 -21.46
N ALA A 452 -13.21 -24.48 -22.17
CA ALA A 452 -12.73 -23.16 -22.60
C ALA A 452 -12.39 -22.26 -21.42
N ILE A 453 -11.23 -21.62 -21.51
CA ILE A 453 -10.81 -20.60 -20.51
C ILE A 453 -11.45 -19.27 -20.88
N THR A 454 -12.50 -18.90 -20.13
CA THR A 454 -13.29 -17.69 -20.32
C THR A 454 -13.13 -16.75 -19.13
N LEU A 455 -13.63 -15.54 -19.25
CA LEU A 455 -13.65 -14.60 -18.11
C LEU A 455 -14.44 -15.17 -16.91
N GLU A 456 -15.48 -15.97 -17.18
CA GLU A 456 -16.30 -16.59 -16.15
C GLU A 456 -15.59 -17.73 -15.41
N THR A 457 -14.58 -18.35 -16.00
CA THR A 457 -13.76 -19.37 -15.33
C THR A 457 -12.65 -18.76 -14.48
N VAL A 458 -12.13 -17.57 -14.83
CA VAL A 458 -11.07 -16.87 -14.09
C VAL A 458 -11.64 -15.98 -12.98
N ARG A 459 -12.72 -15.25 -13.25
CA ARG A 459 -13.34 -14.29 -12.33
C ARG A 459 -13.68 -14.84 -10.94
N PRO A 460 -14.22 -16.06 -10.77
CA PRO A 460 -14.54 -16.61 -9.45
C PRO A 460 -13.34 -16.77 -8.53
N TRP A 461 -12.15 -16.94 -9.09
CA TRP A 461 -10.90 -17.06 -8.35
C TRP A 461 -10.28 -15.71 -8.00
N LEU A 462 -10.71 -14.66 -8.68
CA LEU A 462 -10.26 -13.29 -8.41
C LEU A 462 -10.95 -12.76 -7.16
N ARG A 463 -10.26 -12.80 -6.04
CA ARG A 463 -10.78 -12.30 -4.78
C ARG A 463 -9.84 -11.28 -4.16
N THR A 464 -10.43 -10.22 -3.66
CA THR A 464 -9.75 -9.21 -2.84
C THR A 464 -9.56 -9.76 -1.42
N ARG A 465 -8.32 -9.79 -0.91
CA ARG A 465 -8.07 -10.36 0.41
C ARG A 465 -7.02 -9.64 1.23
N SER A 466 -7.30 -9.67 2.55
CA SER A 466 -6.40 -9.17 3.60
C SER A 466 -5.55 -10.28 4.24
N SER A 467 -5.83 -11.54 4.01
CA SER A 467 -5.06 -12.66 4.55
C SER A 467 -5.05 -13.84 3.59
N LEU A 468 -4.00 -14.43 3.63
CA LEU A 468 -3.37 -15.60 3.13
C LEU A 468 -4.29 -16.74 2.70
N LEU A 469 -3.99 -17.86 3.11
CA LEU A 469 -4.61 -19.09 2.72
C LEU A 469 -6.05 -19.15 3.19
N THR A 470 -6.97 -18.79 2.33
CA THR A 470 -8.36 -18.99 2.70
C THR A 470 -8.75 -20.43 2.50
N ASN A 471 -9.80 -20.79 3.23
CA ASN A 471 -10.43 -22.10 3.08
C ASN A 471 -10.80 -22.41 1.64
N ASP A 472 -11.12 -21.40 0.83
CA ASP A 472 -11.49 -21.62 -0.58
C ASP A 472 -10.32 -22.07 -1.45
N ILE A 473 -9.11 -21.50 -1.27
CA ILE A 473 -7.90 -21.92 -1.98
C ILE A 473 -7.52 -23.34 -1.55
N LYS A 474 -7.56 -23.61 -0.24
CA LYS A 474 -7.32 -24.94 0.31
C LYS A 474 -8.31 -25.94 -0.27
N ASN A 475 -9.61 -25.64 -0.22
CA ASN A 475 -10.67 -26.50 -0.76
C ASN A 475 -10.51 -26.72 -2.27
N ALA A 476 -10.07 -25.70 -3.02
CA ALA A 476 -9.79 -25.85 -4.45
C ALA A 476 -8.63 -26.83 -4.70
N PHE A 477 -7.53 -26.70 -3.93
CA PHE A 477 -6.41 -27.64 -4.03
C PHE A 477 -6.85 -29.07 -3.66
N GLU A 478 -7.53 -29.25 -2.54
CA GLU A 478 -8.02 -30.58 -2.09
C GLU A 478 -9.04 -31.21 -3.06
N LYS A 479 -9.85 -30.39 -3.74
CA LYS A 479 -10.85 -30.85 -4.70
C LYS A 479 -10.25 -31.38 -6.02
N TYR A 480 -9.23 -30.70 -6.52
CA TYR A 480 -8.72 -30.94 -7.86
C TYR A 480 -7.36 -31.66 -7.89
N LEU A 481 -6.63 -31.69 -6.79
CA LEU A 481 -5.27 -32.21 -6.71
C LEU A 481 -5.13 -33.32 -5.69
N ASN A 482 -4.11 -34.14 -5.90
CA ASN A 482 -3.71 -35.20 -4.99
C ASN A 482 -2.50 -34.72 -4.12
N ASN A 483 -2.23 -35.42 -3.04
CA ASN A 483 -1.06 -35.16 -2.17
C ASN A 483 -0.93 -33.69 -1.74
N VAL A 484 -2.06 -33.04 -1.44
CA VAL A 484 -2.05 -31.65 -1.02
C VAL A 484 -1.34 -31.50 0.32
N LYS A 485 -0.31 -30.67 0.35
CA LYS A 485 0.47 -30.34 1.55
C LYS A 485 0.46 -28.85 1.77
N ILE A 486 0.19 -28.46 3.03
CA ILE A 486 0.29 -27.08 3.47
C ILE A 486 1.41 -27.03 4.50
N THR A 487 2.45 -26.29 4.20
CA THR A 487 3.58 -26.07 5.08
C THR A 487 3.71 -24.57 5.38
N TYR A 488 4.44 -24.24 6.41
CA TYR A 488 4.63 -22.85 6.81
C TYR A 488 6.11 -22.58 7.01
N ASP A 489 6.62 -21.56 6.33
CA ASP A 489 7.91 -20.99 6.68
C ASP A 489 7.75 -20.11 7.93
N LYS A 490 8.60 -20.32 8.91
CA LYS A 490 8.63 -19.59 10.18
C LYS A 490 9.97 -18.91 10.34
N PRO A 491 10.02 -17.67 10.84
CA PRO A 491 11.28 -16.98 11.05
C PRO A 491 12.14 -17.74 12.07
N HIS A 492 13.42 -17.75 11.83
CA HIS A 492 14.37 -18.39 12.75
C HIS A 492 14.38 -17.68 14.10
N ALA A 493 14.44 -18.42 15.22
CA ALA A 493 14.27 -17.86 16.56
C ALA A 493 15.37 -16.84 16.97
N ARG A 494 16.60 -17.02 16.49
CA ARG A 494 17.75 -16.15 16.83
C ARG A 494 18.02 -15.09 15.78
N GLU A 495 18.01 -15.49 14.50
CA GLU A 495 18.28 -14.64 13.34
C GLU A 495 17.15 -14.82 12.35
N PRO A 496 16.06 -14.03 12.48
CA PRO A 496 14.90 -14.18 11.60
C PRO A 496 15.24 -13.77 10.18
N ASP A 497 14.97 -14.66 9.23
CA ASP A 497 15.07 -14.35 7.79
C ASP A 497 14.08 -13.26 7.38
N PHE A 498 12.94 -13.19 8.07
CA PHE A 498 11.92 -12.16 7.90
C PHE A 498 11.23 -11.86 9.23
N MET A 499 10.73 -10.63 9.37
CA MET A 499 9.93 -10.20 10.52
C MET A 499 8.80 -9.31 10.03
N PHE A 500 7.57 -9.60 10.46
CA PHE A 500 6.40 -8.76 10.18
C PHE A 500 6.02 -7.98 11.44
N TYR A 501 5.31 -6.88 11.25
CA TYR A 501 4.88 -6.01 12.32
C TYR A 501 3.36 -5.85 12.30
N ASP A 502 2.77 -5.74 13.48
CA ASP A 502 1.35 -5.47 13.66
C ASP A 502 1.08 -4.00 13.96
N GLY A 503 -0.19 -3.62 14.12
CA GLY A 503 -0.60 -2.28 14.48
C GLY A 503 -0.71 -1.36 13.27
N TYR A 504 -1.39 -1.81 12.23
CA TYR A 504 -1.60 -1.03 11.00
C TYR A 504 -2.78 -0.08 11.10
N ASP A 505 -3.87 -0.48 11.74
CA ASP A 505 -5.08 0.33 11.83
C ASP A 505 -5.00 1.34 12.97
N GLY A 506 -5.44 2.56 12.73
CA GLY A 506 -5.45 3.65 13.69
C GLY A 506 -6.55 4.66 13.42
N VAL A 507 -6.72 5.57 14.36
CA VAL A 507 -7.65 6.68 14.28
C VAL A 507 -6.87 7.99 14.24
N LEU A 508 -7.11 8.76 13.19
CA LEU A 508 -6.58 10.10 13.00
C LEU A 508 -7.58 11.10 13.57
N ASN A 509 -7.17 11.77 14.63
CA ASN A 509 -7.93 12.86 15.25
C ASN A 509 -7.36 14.19 14.76
N ILE A 510 -8.21 15.03 14.21
CA ILE A 510 -7.86 16.36 13.74
C ILE A 510 -8.54 17.39 14.64
N TYR A 511 -7.74 18.25 15.25
CA TYR A 511 -8.18 19.32 16.11
C TYR A 511 -7.96 20.66 15.39
N SER A 512 -9.02 21.46 15.28
CA SER A 512 -8.87 22.84 14.84
C SER A 512 -8.35 23.65 16.01
N VAL A 513 -7.15 24.20 15.87
CA VAL A 513 -6.45 24.93 16.93
C VAL A 513 -6.02 26.30 16.42
N LYS A 514 -5.93 27.25 17.32
CA LYS A 514 -5.28 28.53 17.00
C LYS A 514 -3.75 28.38 17.08
N PRO A 515 -2.97 29.08 16.25
CA PRO A 515 -1.51 29.07 16.31
C PRO A 515 -0.99 29.56 17.67
N ALA A 516 0.21 29.14 18.06
CA ALA A 516 0.84 29.56 19.31
C ALA A 516 1.00 31.10 19.46
N ILE A 517 1.10 31.81 18.33
CA ILE A 517 1.11 33.29 18.29
C ILE A 517 -0.20 33.86 18.84
N PHE A 518 -1.33 33.21 18.61
CA PHE A 518 -2.62 33.63 19.19
C PHE A 518 -2.60 33.54 20.73
N ASP A 519 -2.03 32.49 21.31
CA ASP A 519 -1.94 32.30 22.74
C ASP A 519 -1.04 33.38 23.37
N LEU A 520 0.08 33.72 22.72
CA LEU A 520 0.94 34.80 23.14
C LEU A 520 0.20 36.16 23.08
N PHE A 521 -0.51 36.43 21.98
CA PHE A 521 -1.31 37.64 21.84
C PHE A 521 -2.39 37.72 22.91
N LEU A 522 -3.14 36.63 23.14
CA LEU A 522 -4.17 36.55 24.18
C LEU A 522 -3.59 36.83 25.57
N THR A 523 -2.42 36.25 25.87
CA THR A 523 -1.72 36.50 27.14
C THR A 523 -1.37 37.99 27.32
N LEU A 524 -0.85 38.64 26.29
CA LEU A 524 -0.54 40.08 26.32
C LEU A 524 -1.81 40.91 26.51
N VAL A 525 -2.92 40.56 25.83
CA VAL A 525 -4.21 41.26 25.99
C VAL A 525 -4.74 41.09 27.42
N ILE A 526 -4.65 39.89 27.99
CA ILE A 526 -5.06 39.62 29.38
C ILE A 526 -4.22 40.48 30.35
N VAL A 527 -2.90 40.48 30.18
CA VAL A 527 -2.00 41.29 31.04
C VAL A 527 -2.30 42.78 30.91
N ALA A 528 -2.52 43.28 29.69
CA ALA A 528 -2.88 44.66 29.44
C ALA A 528 -4.24 45.01 30.08
N TYR A 529 -5.22 44.13 29.96
CA TYR A 529 -6.53 44.27 30.59
C TYR A 529 -6.41 44.31 32.13
N LEU A 530 -5.72 43.34 32.74
CA LEU A 530 -5.50 43.32 34.19
C LEU A 530 -4.78 44.55 34.69
N SER A 531 -3.77 45.02 33.96
CA SER A 531 -3.05 46.25 34.28
C SER A 531 -3.95 47.48 34.19
N SER A 532 -4.79 47.58 33.16
CA SER A 532 -5.71 48.71 32.98
C SER A 532 -6.78 48.77 34.09
N VAL A 533 -7.34 47.59 34.45
CA VAL A 533 -8.32 47.50 35.55
C VAL A 533 -7.66 47.82 36.88
N TYR A 534 -6.46 47.32 37.13
CA TYR A 534 -5.70 47.65 38.33
C TYR A 534 -5.42 49.18 38.42
N CYS A 535 -4.96 49.81 37.35
CA CYS A 535 -4.76 51.25 37.29
C CYS A 535 -6.07 52.00 37.48
N ALA A 536 -7.18 51.57 36.88
CA ALA A 536 -8.48 52.19 37.07
C ALA A 536 -8.94 52.13 38.52
N ILE A 537 -8.73 51.03 39.23
CA ILE A 537 -9.10 50.88 40.64
C ILE A 537 -8.17 51.75 41.51
N PHE A 538 -6.87 51.68 41.28
CA PHE A 538 -5.88 52.39 42.11
C PHE A 538 -5.93 53.90 41.96
N TYR A 539 -6.17 54.41 40.76
CA TYR A 539 -6.25 55.84 40.47
C TYR A 539 -7.66 56.37 40.36
N PHE A 540 -8.68 55.60 40.78
CA PHE A 540 -10.11 55.94 40.61
C PHE A 540 -10.44 57.32 41.18
N ASP A 541 -9.99 57.64 42.40
CA ASP A 541 -10.23 58.94 43.05
C ASP A 541 -9.68 60.12 42.23
N HIS A 542 -8.55 59.95 41.57
CA HIS A 542 -7.93 60.97 40.72
C HIS A 542 -8.69 61.15 39.40
N PHE A 543 -9.12 60.04 38.77
CA PHE A 543 -9.92 60.04 37.55
C PHE A 543 -11.31 60.67 37.80
N TYR A 544 -11.94 60.30 38.91
CA TYR A 544 -13.22 60.85 39.29
C TYR A 544 -13.16 62.37 39.53
N SER A 545 -12.17 62.83 40.26
CA SER A 545 -11.95 64.24 40.48
C SER A 545 -11.63 65.04 39.20
N ALA A 546 -10.91 64.45 38.27
CA ALA A 546 -10.61 65.01 36.94
C ALA A 546 -11.86 65.12 36.07
N ILE A 547 -12.69 64.06 36.02
CA ILE A 547 -13.96 64.04 35.28
C ILE A 547 -14.96 65.08 35.86
N CYS A 548 -15.07 65.18 37.19
CA CYS A 548 -15.89 66.18 37.85
C CYS A 548 -15.42 67.63 37.54
N LYS A 549 -14.12 67.87 37.52
CA LYS A 549 -13.57 69.18 37.12
C LYS A 549 -13.83 69.51 35.65
N PHE A 550 -13.77 68.50 34.73
CA PHE A 550 -14.08 68.67 33.32
C PHE A 550 -15.55 68.94 33.09
N SER A 551 -16.43 68.20 33.77
CA SER A 551 -17.90 68.39 33.72
C SER A 551 -18.33 69.75 34.27
N TYR A 552 -17.65 70.25 35.28
CA TYR A 552 -17.89 71.61 35.83
C TYR A 552 -17.49 72.68 34.82
N LYS A 553 -16.37 72.51 34.11
CA LYS A 553 -15.90 73.49 33.11
C LYS A 553 -16.82 73.54 31.86
N VAL A 554 -17.50 72.46 31.50
CA VAL A 554 -18.44 72.40 30.38
C VAL A 554 -19.79 73.06 30.75
N LYS A 555 -20.14 73.18 32.03
CA LYS A 555 -21.34 73.89 32.51
C LYS A 555 -21.20 75.38 32.71
N THR A 556 -20.00 75.91 32.65
CA THR A 556 -19.70 77.34 32.85
C THR A 556 -19.32 78.05 31.55
N ASN A 557 -19.36 77.42 30.41
CA ASN A 557 -19.36 77.95 29.05
C ASN A 557 -20.75 77.69 28.45
#